data_c418147fa16728078e1869a8aebaf538
#
_entry.id   c418147fa16728078e1869a8aebaf538
#
_cell.length_a   1.000
_cell.length_b   1.000
_cell.length_c   1.000
_cell.angle_alpha   90.00
_cell.angle_beta   90.00
_cell.angle_gamma   90.00
#
_symmetry.space_group_name_H-M   'P 1'
#
loop_
_entity.id
_entity.type
_entity.pdbx_description
1 polymer ?
#
loop_
_entity_poly.entity_id
_entity_poly.type
_entity_poly.pdbx_seq_one_letter_code
_entity_poly.pdbx_strand_id
1 'polypeptide(L)'
;LYGSFARTYKGHGTDRALLGGIMGFSTDDMRIRNSFEIADQKGLAFSFTPNEIETDVHPNTVDIHMINEKNQEMTVRGESLGGGKVRIVKINSVQVDFTGEYSAVIVTHQDKPGVVAYITKCLSDRNVNIAFMRLFRESKGEIAYTIVESDGHLPEDIDDTIRLNQNIHEVMIVQM
;
A
#
# COMPACT_ATOMS: atom_id res chain seq x y z
N LEU A 1 -14.34 1.32 6.60
CA LEU A 1 -14.61 -0.11 6.43
C LEU A 1 -15.96 -0.28 5.76
N TYR A 2 -16.08 -1.25 4.88
CA TYR A 2 -17.26 -1.47 4.05
C TYR A 2 -17.84 -2.88 4.26
N GLY A 3 -19.09 -3.06 3.88
CA GLY A 3 -19.78 -4.33 3.79
C GLY A 3 -19.70 -5.19 5.05
N SER A 4 -19.14 -6.40 4.96
CA SER A 4 -18.97 -7.29 6.11
C SER A 4 -18.00 -6.71 7.13
N PHE A 5 -16.90 -6.10 6.70
CA PHE A 5 -15.97 -5.43 7.60
C PHE A 5 -16.62 -4.33 8.41
N ALA A 6 -17.49 -3.48 7.82
CA ALA A 6 -18.20 -2.44 8.54
C ALA A 6 -19.01 -2.97 9.72
N ARG A 7 -19.61 -4.14 9.57
CA ARG A 7 -20.48 -4.75 10.58
C ARG A 7 -19.74 -5.58 11.63
N THR A 8 -18.59 -6.17 11.27
CA THR A 8 -17.95 -7.21 12.09
C THR A 8 -16.58 -6.86 12.64
N TYR A 9 -15.99 -5.73 12.24
CA TYR A 9 -14.58 -5.39 12.50
C TYR A 9 -14.19 -5.45 13.99
N LYS A 10 -15.07 -4.97 14.89
CA LYS A 10 -14.81 -5.01 16.34
C LYS A 10 -14.80 -6.44 16.89
N GLY A 11 -15.78 -7.24 16.49
CA GLY A 11 -15.92 -8.61 16.98
C GLY A 11 -14.82 -9.55 16.48
N HIS A 12 -14.30 -9.30 15.29
CA HIS A 12 -13.25 -10.11 14.67
C HIS A 12 -11.83 -9.54 14.89
N GLY A 13 -11.70 -8.37 15.56
CA GLY A 13 -10.41 -7.74 15.79
C GLY A 13 -9.75 -7.17 14.54
N THR A 14 -10.53 -6.94 13.48
CA THR A 14 -10.03 -6.32 12.24
C THR A 14 -9.45 -4.92 12.49
N ASP A 15 -10.05 -4.15 13.38
CA ASP A 15 -9.57 -2.85 13.83
C ASP A 15 -8.15 -2.94 14.44
N ARG A 16 -7.94 -3.90 15.32
CA ARG A 16 -6.64 -4.13 15.97
C ARG A 16 -5.60 -4.61 14.96
N ALA A 17 -5.99 -5.50 14.06
CA ALA A 17 -5.10 -6.02 13.02
C ALA A 17 -4.67 -4.90 12.04
N LEU A 18 -5.60 -4.07 11.58
CA LEU A 18 -5.30 -2.94 10.70
C LEU A 18 -4.35 -1.95 11.38
N LEU A 19 -4.64 -1.57 12.63
CA LEU A 19 -3.79 -0.65 13.37
C LEU A 19 -2.41 -1.24 13.67
N GLY A 20 -2.35 -2.53 13.99
CA GLY A 20 -1.10 -3.27 14.17
C GLY A 20 -0.26 -3.27 12.90
N GLY A 21 -0.88 -3.54 11.75
CA GLY A 21 -0.21 -3.49 10.46
C GLY A 21 0.35 -2.11 10.11
N ILE A 22 -0.40 -1.03 10.39
CA ILE A 22 0.08 0.35 10.21
C ILE A 22 1.31 0.64 11.08
N MET A 23 1.39 0.04 12.26
CA MET A 23 2.55 0.14 13.15
C MET A 23 3.69 -0.83 12.79
N GLY A 24 3.57 -1.62 11.71
CA GLY A 24 4.60 -2.54 11.24
C GLY A 24 4.63 -3.88 11.99
N PHE A 25 3.52 -4.30 12.61
CA PHE A 25 3.45 -5.61 13.26
C PHE A 25 3.19 -6.70 12.22
N SER A 26 3.89 -7.84 12.35
CA SER A 26 3.60 -9.03 11.56
C SER A 26 2.25 -9.64 11.96
N THR A 27 1.69 -10.49 11.09
CA THR A 27 0.35 -11.06 11.28
C THR A 27 0.21 -11.96 12.51
N ASP A 28 1.31 -12.48 13.01
CA ASP A 28 1.40 -13.35 14.22
C ASP A 28 1.89 -12.59 15.47
N ASP A 29 2.09 -11.27 15.36
CA ASP A 29 2.60 -10.46 16.47
C ASP A 29 1.58 -10.35 17.60
N MET A 30 1.97 -10.81 18.78
CA MET A 30 1.12 -10.81 19.98
C MET A 30 0.71 -9.39 20.41
N ARG A 31 1.46 -8.35 20.01
CA ARG A 31 1.17 -6.95 20.31
C ARG A 31 -0.09 -6.43 19.60
N ILE A 32 -0.57 -7.11 18.55
CA ILE A 32 -1.83 -6.78 17.86
C ILE A 32 -2.99 -6.67 18.87
N ARG A 33 -3.02 -7.50 19.89
CA ARG A 33 -4.07 -7.47 20.93
C ARG A 33 -4.15 -6.14 21.68
N ASN A 34 -3.01 -5.46 21.81
CA ASN A 34 -2.86 -4.18 22.52
C ASN A 34 -2.52 -3.02 21.54
N SER A 35 -2.89 -3.16 20.27
CA SER A 35 -2.53 -2.19 19.24
C SER A 35 -3.07 -0.79 19.54
N PHE A 36 -4.23 -0.66 20.19
CA PHE A 36 -4.82 0.63 20.54
C PHE A 36 -3.97 1.35 21.60
N GLU A 37 -3.62 0.66 22.65
CA GLU A 37 -2.79 1.19 23.74
C GLU A 37 -1.38 1.55 23.25
N ILE A 38 -0.84 0.74 22.35
CA ILE A 38 0.48 1.00 21.75
C ILE A 38 0.44 2.20 20.80
N ALA A 39 -0.64 2.34 20.02
CA ALA A 39 -0.85 3.49 19.15
C ALA A 39 -0.95 4.79 19.96
N ASP A 40 -1.72 4.80 21.05
CA ASP A 40 -1.82 5.96 21.96
C ASP A 40 -0.45 6.31 22.55
N GLN A 41 0.32 5.33 23.00
CA GLN A 41 1.68 5.55 23.54
C GLN A 41 2.65 6.11 22.49
N LYS A 42 2.45 5.79 21.22
CA LYS A 42 3.24 6.33 20.09
C LYS A 42 2.71 7.67 19.58
N GLY A 43 1.62 8.20 20.12
CA GLY A 43 0.98 9.43 19.66
C GLY A 43 0.30 9.29 18.28
N LEU A 44 -0.01 8.05 17.86
CA LEU A 44 -0.72 7.80 16.61
C LEU A 44 -2.22 7.99 16.82
N ALA A 45 -2.77 9.06 16.27
CA ALA A 45 -4.21 9.28 16.25
C ALA A 45 -4.88 8.37 15.21
N PHE A 46 -5.98 7.72 15.59
CA PHE A 46 -6.70 6.82 14.69
C PHE A 46 -8.20 6.85 14.95
N SER A 47 -8.97 6.50 13.93
CA SER A 47 -10.42 6.32 14.04
C SER A 47 -10.89 5.25 13.05
N PHE A 48 -12.02 4.62 13.34
CA PHE A 48 -12.65 3.64 12.46
C PHE A 48 -14.05 4.09 12.11
N THR A 49 -14.32 4.25 10.82
CA THR A 49 -15.63 4.68 10.31
C THR A 49 -16.24 3.54 9.49
N PRO A 50 -17.30 2.87 10.00
CA PRO A 50 -18.05 1.93 9.19
C PRO A 50 -18.87 2.67 8.14
N ASN A 51 -18.83 2.19 6.89
CA ASN A 51 -19.67 2.65 5.80
C ASN A 51 -20.59 1.51 5.37
N GLU A 52 -21.86 1.62 5.74
CA GLU A 52 -22.89 0.63 5.40
C GLU A 52 -23.75 1.06 4.19
N ILE A 53 -23.49 2.24 3.64
CA ILE A 53 -24.27 2.83 2.54
C ILE A 53 -23.74 2.38 1.19
N GLU A 54 -22.42 2.38 1.02
CA GLU A 54 -21.76 1.98 -0.23
C GLU A 54 -21.71 0.46 -0.33
N THR A 55 -22.51 -0.11 -1.24
CA THR A 55 -22.65 -1.56 -1.42
C THR A 55 -21.99 -2.09 -2.69
N ASP A 56 -21.53 -1.20 -3.57
CA ASP A 56 -20.90 -1.56 -4.86
C ASP A 56 -19.37 -1.74 -4.71
N VAL A 57 -18.97 -2.39 -3.61
CA VAL A 57 -17.58 -2.72 -3.29
C VAL A 57 -17.50 -4.14 -2.74
N HIS A 58 -16.31 -4.73 -2.77
CA HIS A 58 -16.10 -6.05 -2.16
C HIS A 58 -16.48 -6.01 -0.66
N PRO A 59 -17.17 -7.03 -0.12
CA PRO A 59 -17.68 -7.00 1.27
C PRO A 59 -16.62 -6.80 2.36
N ASN A 60 -15.38 -7.16 2.09
CA ASN A 60 -14.26 -7.02 3.01
C ASN A 60 -13.28 -5.94 2.52
N THR A 61 -13.80 -4.77 2.22
CA THR A 61 -13.02 -3.60 1.77
C THR A 61 -12.72 -2.66 2.93
N VAL A 62 -11.54 -2.09 2.90
CA VAL A 62 -11.11 -1.00 3.79
C VAL A 62 -10.44 0.10 2.98
N ASP A 63 -10.79 1.36 3.26
CA ASP A 63 -9.99 2.53 2.91
C ASP A 63 -9.15 2.91 4.13
N ILE A 64 -7.85 2.98 3.95
CA ILE A 64 -6.90 3.43 4.96
C ILE A 64 -6.42 4.81 4.53
N HIS A 65 -6.89 5.83 5.23
CA HIS A 65 -6.44 7.21 5.04
C HIS A 65 -5.35 7.52 6.05
N MET A 66 -4.19 7.92 5.59
CA MET A 66 -3.00 8.16 6.38
C MET A 66 -2.53 9.60 6.18
N ILE A 67 -2.11 10.23 7.28
CA ILE A 67 -1.51 11.57 7.27
C ILE A 67 -0.21 11.48 8.08
N ASN A 68 0.90 11.88 7.49
CA ASN A 68 2.20 11.90 8.18
C ASN A 68 2.46 13.24 8.88
N GLU A 69 3.56 13.33 9.61
CA GLU A 69 3.98 14.53 10.35
C GLU A 69 4.22 15.76 9.44
N LYS A 70 4.41 15.55 8.14
CA LYS A 70 4.58 16.61 7.12
C LYS A 70 3.26 17.02 6.47
N ASN A 71 2.11 16.57 7.00
CA ASN A 71 0.77 16.74 6.40
C ASN A 71 0.66 16.19 4.96
N GLN A 72 1.43 15.18 4.62
CA GLN A 72 1.25 14.47 3.37
C GLN A 72 0.19 13.39 3.59
N GLU A 73 -0.74 13.30 2.67
CA GLU A 73 -1.88 12.40 2.75
C GLU A 73 -1.74 11.26 1.74
N MET A 74 -2.17 10.07 2.15
CA MET A 74 -2.29 8.91 1.29
C MET A 74 -3.55 8.15 1.64
N THR A 75 -4.28 7.69 0.63
CA THR A 75 -5.40 6.76 0.80
C THR A 75 -5.14 5.49 0.03
N VAL A 76 -5.27 4.35 0.69
CA VAL A 76 -5.12 3.03 0.08
C VAL A 76 -6.42 2.26 0.28
N ARG A 77 -7.01 1.74 -0.81
CA ARG A 77 -8.14 0.80 -0.74
C ARG A 77 -7.63 -0.62 -0.89
N GLY A 78 -7.88 -1.43 0.13
CA GLY A 78 -7.56 -2.84 0.15
C GLY A 78 -8.81 -3.71 0.32
N GLU A 79 -8.75 -4.90 -0.26
CA GLU A 79 -9.76 -5.94 -0.16
C GLU A 79 -9.16 -7.20 0.43
N SER A 80 -9.83 -7.79 1.42
CA SER A 80 -9.48 -9.14 1.90
C SER A 80 -10.28 -10.19 1.12
N LEU A 81 -9.55 -11.02 0.40
CA LEU A 81 -10.14 -12.08 -0.45
C LEU A 81 -10.36 -13.39 0.30
N GLY A 82 -10.00 -13.43 1.58
CA GLY A 82 -10.02 -14.64 2.40
C GLY A 82 -8.74 -15.48 2.28
N GLY A 83 -8.53 -16.41 3.22
CA GLY A 83 -7.35 -17.27 3.22
C GLY A 83 -6.01 -16.54 3.36
N GLY A 84 -5.99 -15.36 3.97
CA GLY A 84 -4.77 -14.53 4.09
C GLY A 84 -4.45 -13.70 2.84
N LYS A 85 -5.22 -13.83 1.76
CA LYS A 85 -5.00 -13.08 0.52
C LYS A 85 -5.61 -11.70 0.59
N VAL A 86 -4.86 -10.71 0.11
CA VAL A 86 -5.29 -9.32 -0.02
C VAL A 86 -5.10 -8.83 -1.45
N ARG A 87 -5.85 -7.81 -1.81
CA ARG A 87 -5.70 -7.10 -3.08
C ARG A 87 -5.79 -5.60 -2.81
N ILE A 88 -4.83 -4.85 -3.33
CA ILE A 88 -4.89 -3.39 -3.32
C ILE A 88 -5.50 -2.95 -4.64
N VAL A 89 -6.58 -2.18 -4.56
CA VAL A 89 -7.40 -1.82 -5.73
C VAL A 89 -7.39 -0.32 -6.01
N LYS A 90 -6.92 0.50 -5.06
CA LYS A 90 -6.82 1.94 -5.26
C LYS A 90 -5.72 2.54 -4.39
N ILE A 91 -4.96 3.48 -4.96
CA ILE A 91 -4.02 4.35 -4.24
C ILE A 91 -4.37 5.78 -4.64
N ASN A 92 -4.72 6.61 -3.65
CA ASN A 92 -5.26 7.96 -3.86
C ASN A 92 -6.46 7.93 -4.83
N SER A 93 -6.38 8.64 -5.95
CA SER A 93 -7.41 8.67 -7.00
C SER A 93 -7.26 7.56 -8.04
N VAL A 94 -6.12 6.85 -8.08
CA VAL A 94 -5.80 5.90 -9.16
C VAL A 94 -6.23 4.48 -8.81
N GLN A 95 -6.98 3.86 -9.73
CA GLN A 95 -7.27 2.43 -9.68
C GLN A 95 -6.00 1.65 -9.98
N VAL A 96 -5.68 0.71 -9.11
CA VAL A 96 -4.54 -0.20 -9.23
C VAL A 96 -5.01 -1.64 -9.03
N ASP A 97 -4.16 -2.61 -9.31
CA ASP A 97 -4.45 -4.01 -9.04
C ASP A 97 -3.15 -4.76 -8.78
N PHE A 98 -2.89 -5.06 -7.51
CA PHE A 98 -1.79 -5.95 -7.12
C PHE A 98 -2.10 -6.65 -5.80
N THR A 99 -1.44 -7.79 -5.60
CA THR A 99 -1.54 -8.59 -4.39
C THR A 99 -0.30 -8.37 -3.52
N GLY A 100 -0.37 -8.61 -2.23
CA GLY A 100 0.80 -8.57 -1.36
C GLY A 100 1.56 -9.91 -1.33
N GLU A 101 1.50 -10.72 -2.39
CA GLU A 101 2.18 -12.04 -2.43
C GLU A 101 3.66 -11.93 -2.80
N TYR A 102 4.08 -10.78 -3.34
CA TYR A 102 5.44 -10.49 -3.78
C TYR A 102 5.98 -9.23 -3.11
N SER A 103 7.28 -9.13 -2.98
CA SER A 103 7.90 -7.85 -2.66
C SER A 103 7.64 -6.87 -3.81
N ALA A 104 7.24 -5.64 -3.50
CA ALA A 104 6.85 -4.68 -4.51
C ALA A 104 7.52 -3.31 -4.34
N VAL A 105 7.88 -2.71 -5.46
CA VAL A 105 8.23 -1.29 -5.56
C VAL A 105 7.06 -0.55 -6.20
N ILE A 106 6.50 0.43 -5.49
CA ILE A 106 5.44 1.29 -5.98
C ILE A 106 6.05 2.68 -6.18
N VAL A 107 6.06 3.14 -7.41
CA VAL A 107 6.68 4.42 -7.79
C VAL A 107 5.62 5.37 -8.31
N THR A 108 5.43 6.48 -7.61
CA THR A 108 4.63 7.62 -8.09
C THR A 108 5.54 8.55 -8.88
N HIS A 109 5.18 8.84 -10.12
CA HIS A 109 6.05 9.62 -11.01
C HIS A 109 5.27 10.43 -12.04
N GLN A 110 5.97 11.37 -12.71
CA GLN A 110 5.44 12.04 -13.88
C GLN A 110 5.31 11.05 -15.05
N ASP A 111 4.17 11.04 -15.75
CA ASP A 111 3.96 10.22 -16.96
C ASP A 111 4.75 10.80 -18.13
N LYS A 112 6.03 10.43 -18.22
CA LYS A 112 6.96 10.88 -19.28
C LYS A 112 7.74 9.71 -19.87
N PRO A 113 8.10 9.83 -21.18
CA PRO A 113 9.04 8.88 -21.79
C PRO A 113 10.34 8.76 -20.99
N GLY A 114 10.84 7.53 -20.86
CA GLY A 114 12.09 7.22 -20.17
C GLY A 114 11.98 6.98 -18.69
N VAL A 115 10.90 7.39 -18.00
CA VAL A 115 10.77 7.19 -16.55
C VAL A 115 10.66 5.70 -16.20
N VAL A 116 9.78 4.96 -16.88
CA VAL A 116 9.65 3.51 -16.68
C VAL A 116 10.95 2.77 -17.03
N ALA A 117 11.62 3.17 -18.13
CA ALA A 117 12.92 2.60 -18.49
C ALA A 117 13.98 2.84 -17.41
N TYR A 118 13.97 4.02 -16.77
CA TYR A 118 14.86 4.31 -15.66
C TYR A 118 14.56 3.41 -14.44
N ILE A 119 13.29 3.27 -14.05
CA ILE A 119 12.88 2.39 -12.94
C ILE A 119 13.34 0.96 -13.18
N THR A 120 13.05 0.40 -14.35
CA THR A 120 13.44 -0.97 -14.69
C THR A 120 14.97 -1.14 -14.77
N LYS A 121 15.69 -0.10 -15.21
CA LYS A 121 17.15 -0.11 -15.19
C LYS A 121 17.70 -0.16 -13.77
N CYS A 122 17.17 0.62 -12.83
CA CYS A 122 17.58 0.60 -11.43
C CYS A 122 17.44 -0.80 -10.82
N LEU A 123 16.34 -1.49 -11.13
CA LEU A 123 16.09 -2.87 -10.69
C LEU A 123 17.05 -3.86 -11.37
N SER A 124 17.24 -3.75 -12.68
CA SER A 124 18.14 -4.60 -13.45
C SER A 124 19.60 -4.47 -13.00
N ASP A 125 20.08 -3.26 -12.75
CA ASP A 125 21.45 -3.00 -12.29
C ASP A 125 21.72 -3.64 -10.91
N ARG A 126 20.66 -3.97 -10.16
CA ARG A 126 20.71 -4.66 -8.86
C ARG A 126 20.31 -6.14 -8.94
N ASN A 127 20.24 -6.67 -10.15
CA ASN A 127 19.89 -8.07 -10.40
C ASN A 127 18.52 -8.48 -9.80
N VAL A 128 17.56 -7.53 -9.74
CA VAL A 128 16.19 -7.80 -9.31
C VAL A 128 15.41 -8.34 -10.50
N ASN A 129 14.85 -9.56 -10.35
CA ASN A 129 13.97 -10.15 -11.35
C ASN A 129 12.53 -9.65 -11.16
N ILE A 130 11.97 -9.13 -12.25
CA ILE A 130 10.60 -8.61 -12.26
C ILE A 130 9.63 -9.75 -12.57
N ALA A 131 8.77 -10.08 -11.61
CA ALA A 131 7.69 -11.07 -11.79
C ALA A 131 6.51 -10.45 -12.53
N PHE A 132 6.07 -9.26 -12.06
CA PHE A 132 4.99 -8.50 -12.66
C PHE A 132 5.33 -7.01 -12.68
N MET A 133 4.83 -6.32 -13.70
CA MET A 133 4.91 -4.87 -13.77
C MET A 133 3.61 -4.31 -14.33
N ARG A 134 3.08 -3.30 -13.67
CA ARG A 134 1.86 -2.60 -14.10
C ARG A 134 2.08 -1.11 -14.04
N LEU A 135 1.50 -0.41 -15.00
CA LEU A 135 1.50 1.05 -15.07
C LEU A 135 0.07 1.55 -15.05
N PHE A 136 -0.24 2.41 -14.12
CA PHE A 136 -1.52 3.09 -13.97
C PHE A 136 -1.31 4.60 -14.06
N ARG A 137 -2.24 5.31 -14.68
CA ARG A 137 -2.18 6.77 -14.77
C ARG A 137 -3.57 7.38 -14.69
N GLU A 138 -3.68 8.57 -14.13
CA GLU A 138 -4.93 9.33 -14.14
C GLU A 138 -5.18 9.92 -15.53
N SER A 139 -4.19 10.65 -16.04
CA SER A 139 -4.23 11.32 -17.33
C SER A 139 -2.87 11.29 -18.00
N LYS A 140 -2.86 11.37 -19.33
CA LYS A 140 -1.63 11.40 -20.11
C LYS A 140 -0.78 12.62 -19.74
N GLY A 141 0.47 12.36 -19.37
CA GLY A 141 1.45 13.40 -19.05
C GLY A 141 1.38 13.91 -17.61
N GLU A 142 0.48 13.38 -16.76
CA GLU A 142 0.32 13.76 -15.35
C GLU A 142 0.95 12.73 -14.41
N ILE A 143 0.26 12.38 -13.34
CA ILE A 143 0.75 11.39 -12.37
C ILE A 143 0.50 9.98 -12.89
N ALA A 144 1.52 9.14 -12.75
CA ALA A 144 1.45 7.71 -12.99
C ALA A 144 2.01 6.93 -11.80
N TYR A 145 1.54 5.70 -11.67
CA TYR A 145 2.02 4.72 -10.69
C TYR A 145 2.59 3.52 -11.45
N THR A 146 3.87 3.26 -11.26
CA THR A 146 4.49 2.01 -11.71
C THR A 146 4.62 1.09 -10.51
N ILE A 147 3.96 -0.06 -10.58
CA ILE A 147 4.04 -1.12 -9.57
C ILE A 147 4.85 -2.25 -10.16
N VAL A 148 5.95 -2.58 -9.50
CA VAL A 148 6.83 -3.69 -9.89
C VAL A 148 6.88 -4.69 -8.76
N GLU A 149 6.45 -5.91 -9.04
CA GLU A 149 6.52 -7.04 -8.11
C GLU A 149 7.71 -7.93 -8.48
N SER A 150 8.48 -8.37 -7.49
CA SER A 150 9.69 -9.17 -7.67
C SER A 150 9.63 -10.49 -6.92
N ASP A 151 10.27 -11.52 -7.46
CA ASP A 151 10.31 -12.87 -6.88
C ASP A 151 11.13 -12.97 -5.57
N GLY A 152 11.90 -11.94 -5.24
CA GLY A 152 12.79 -11.94 -4.09
C GLY A 152 12.78 -10.65 -3.31
N HIS A 153 13.63 -10.61 -2.29
CA HIS A 153 13.82 -9.38 -1.52
C HIS A 153 14.38 -8.26 -2.39
N LEU A 154 13.87 -7.07 -2.16
CA LEU A 154 14.35 -5.85 -2.79
C LEU A 154 15.59 -5.34 -2.04
N PRO A 155 16.62 -4.84 -2.75
CA PRO A 155 17.79 -4.21 -2.11
C PRO A 155 17.38 -3.01 -1.24
N GLU A 156 18.05 -2.84 -0.10
CA GLU A 156 17.74 -1.77 0.86
C GLU A 156 17.89 -0.35 0.28
N ASP A 157 18.76 -0.18 -0.73
CA ASP A 157 19.04 1.10 -1.36
C ASP A 157 18.22 1.37 -2.64
N ILE A 158 17.27 0.51 -2.98
CA ILE A 158 16.54 0.59 -4.26
C ILE A 158 15.66 1.86 -4.34
N ASP A 159 15.03 2.23 -3.25
CA ASP A 159 14.19 3.43 -3.19
C ASP A 159 15.02 4.70 -3.34
N ASP A 160 16.15 4.82 -2.64
CA ASP A 160 17.07 5.94 -2.76
C ASP A 160 17.57 6.10 -4.19
N THR A 161 17.91 4.99 -4.85
CA THR A 161 18.37 5.01 -6.23
C THR A 161 17.30 5.46 -7.21
N ILE A 162 16.08 4.96 -7.05
CA ILE A 162 14.96 5.35 -7.93
C ILE A 162 14.63 6.83 -7.73
N ARG A 163 14.69 7.34 -6.50
CA ARG A 163 14.43 8.76 -6.16
C ARG A 163 15.42 9.75 -6.78
N LEU A 164 16.56 9.31 -7.28
CA LEU A 164 17.54 10.21 -7.95
C LEU A 164 16.99 10.84 -9.24
N ASN A 165 15.96 10.28 -9.84
CA ASN A 165 15.35 10.87 -11.03
C ASN A 165 14.33 11.95 -10.62
N GLN A 166 14.52 13.16 -11.14
CA GLN A 166 13.68 14.34 -10.82
C GLN A 166 12.19 14.18 -11.19
N ASN A 167 11.82 13.22 -12.01
CA ASN A 167 10.43 12.93 -12.37
C ASN A 167 9.77 11.92 -11.42
N ILE A 168 10.51 11.40 -10.43
CA ILE A 168 9.97 10.55 -9.37
C ILE A 168 9.48 11.43 -8.23
N HIS A 169 8.25 11.21 -7.81
CA HIS A 169 7.62 11.94 -6.71
C HIS A 169 7.72 11.16 -5.40
N GLU A 170 7.46 9.86 -5.48
CA GLU A 170 7.47 9.00 -4.30
C GLU A 170 7.85 7.56 -4.68
N VAL A 171 8.54 6.89 -3.78
CA VAL A 171 8.83 5.45 -3.86
C VAL A 171 8.39 4.81 -2.56
N MET A 172 7.62 3.75 -2.65
CA MET A 172 7.18 2.94 -1.52
C MET A 172 7.64 1.50 -1.76
N ILE A 173 8.20 0.89 -0.73
CA ILE A 173 8.62 -0.51 -0.73
C ILE A 173 7.66 -1.31 0.12
N VAL A 174 7.15 -2.39 -0.45
CA VAL A 174 6.43 -3.45 0.26
C VAL A 174 7.33 -4.66 0.27
N GLN A 175 7.85 -5.02 1.43
CA GLN A 175 8.74 -6.17 1.60
C GLN A 175 7.95 -7.32 2.23
N MET A 176 8.06 -8.51 1.63
CA MET A 176 7.42 -9.73 2.13
C MET A 176 8.44 -10.64 2.83
#